data_727c63b219e717f8a9e713b81d553aae
#
_entry.id   727c63b219e717f8a9e713b81d553aae
#
_cell.length_a   1.000
_cell.length_b   1.000
_cell.length_c   1.000
_cell.angle_alpha   90.00
_cell.angle_beta   90.00
_cell.angle_gamma   90.00
#
_symmetry.space_group_name_H-M   'P 1'
#
loop_
_entity.id
_entity.type
_entity.pdbx_description
1 polymer ?
#
loop_
_entity_poly.entity_id
_entity_poly.type
_entity_poly.pdbx_seq_one_letter_code
_entity_poly.pdbx_strand_id
1 'polypeptide(L)'
;MKNVKKTWVALALMGCMQVLHAQTVYLHSDNPQMRWKLKPQAEVGTDVKSLCENGYNVSAWVDAVVPGTAFNSYVIAGLEKDPNFGDNIHQVNRDKYDRSFWYRTTLYLANLHTSFLCNLIYPTFSRILLYSC
;
A
#
# COMPACT_ATOMS: atom_id res chain seq x y z
N MET A 1 58.79 10.38 -9.51
CA MET A 1 57.91 9.64 -8.60
C MET A 1 56.84 10.48 -7.85
N LYS A 2 56.66 11.77 -8.16
CA LYS A 2 55.64 12.63 -7.47
C LYS A 2 54.25 12.66 -8.10
N ASN A 3 54.07 12.13 -9.31
CA ASN A 3 52.77 12.23 -10.03
C ASN A 3 51.85 11.01 -9.84
N VAL A 4 52.38 9.87 -9.40
CA VAL A 4 51.61 8.62 -9.23
C VAL A 4 50.62 8.74 -8.08
N LYS A 5 50.99 9.44 -6.99
CA LYS A 5 50.08 9.61 -5.82
C LYS A 5 48.87 10.52 -6.13
N LYS A 6 49.01 11.48 -7.05
CA LYS A 6 47.91 12.37 -7.45
C LYS A 6 46.88 11.67 -8.35
N THR A 7 47.33 10.72 -9.19
CA THR A 7 46.43 9.91 -10.04
C THR A 7 45.61 8.94 -9.23
N TRP A 8 46.16 8.32 -8.19
CA TRP A 8 45.39 7.40 -7.33
C TRP A 8 44.31 8.09 -6.51
N VAL A 9 44.56 9.34 -6.05
CA VAL A 9 43.56 10.13 -5.33
C VAL A 9 42.41 10.55 -6.25
N ALA A 10 42.72 10.91 -7.51
CA ALA A 10 41.70 11.24 -8.50
C ALA A 10 40.82 10.02 -8.87
N LEU A 11 41.42 8.82 -9.00
CA LEU A 11 40.66 7.57 -9.23
C LEU A 11 39.77 7.22 -8.05
N ALA A 12 40.25 7.40 -6.81
CA ALA A 12 39.47 7.13 -5.61
C ALA A 12 38.28 8.09 -5.45
N LEU A 13 38.43 9.36 -5.83
CA LEU A 13 37.32 10.33 -5.85
C LEU A 13 36.29 10.05 -6.94
N MET A 14 36.69 9.49 -8.07
CA MET A 14 35.78 9.12 -9.16
C MET A 14 34.94 7.86 -8.88
N GLY A 15 35.44 6.99 -7.99
CA GLY A 15 34.72 5.79 -7.55
C GLY A 15 33.62 6.03 -6.53
N CYS A 16 33.56 7.23 -5.92
CA CYS A 16 32.58 7.56 -4.88
C CYS A 16 31.30 8.25 -5.38
N MET A 17 31.17 8.51 -6.68
CA MET A 17 29.90 8.94 -7.26
C MET A 17 28.99 7.72 -7.53
N GLN A 18 28.61 7.03 -6.49
CA GLN A 18 27.44 6.16 -6.52
C GLN A 18 26.24 7.09 -6.65
N VAL A 19 25.70 7.18 -7.85
CA VAL A 19 24.45 7.89 -8.10
C VAL A 19 23.37 7.18 -7.30
N LEU A 20 22.94 7.77 -6.19
CA LEU A 20 21.79 7.33 -5.44
C LEU A 20 20.56 7.51 -6.35
N HIS A 21 20.20 6.46 -7.06
CA HIS A 21 18.96 6.43 -7.82
C HIS A 21 17.82 6.27 -6.82
N ALA A 22 17.12 7.36 -6.55
CA ALA A 22 15.86 7.29 -5.83
C ALA A 22 14.84 6.59 -6.74
N GLN A 23 14.43 5.39 -6.38
CA GLN A 23 13.33 4.71 -7.06
C GLN A 23 12.01 5.24 -6.52
N THR A 24 11.21 5.83 -7.40
CA THR A 24 9.83 6.17 -7.08
C THR A 24 8.95 4.95 -7.31
N VAL A 25 8.31 4.47 -6.27
CA VAL A 25 7.36 3.37 -6.34
C VAL A 25 5.95 3.93 -6.21
N TYR A 26 5.15 3.74 -7.25
CA TYR A 26 3.73 4.12 -7.23
C TYR A 26 2.92 3.03 -6.53
N LEU A 27 2.28 3.41 -5.43
CA LEU A 27 1.43 2.51 -4.63
C LEU A 27 0.02 2.44 -5.26
N HIS A 28 -0.09 1.70 -6.35
CA HIS A 28 -1.31 1.61 -7.16
C HIS A 28 -1.70 0.14 -7.36
N SER A 29 -3.00 -0.16 -7.38
CA SER A 29 -3.47 -1.54 -7.57
C SER A 29 -3.21 -2.11 -8.97
N ASP A 30 -2.96 -1.25 -9.95
CA ASP A 30 -2.58 -1.68 -11.31
C ASP A 30 -1.15 -2.20 -11.40
N ASN A 31 -0.34 -1.99 -10.35
CA ASN A 31 0.99 -2.56 -10.29
C ASN A 31 0.88 -4.07 -9.98
N PRO A 32 1.28 -4.96 -10.89
CA PRO A 32 1.15 -6.40 -10.70
C PRO A 32 1.97 -6.96 -9.55
N GLN A 33 2.95 -6.19 -9.07
CA GLN A 33 3.78 -6.53 -7.91
C GLN A 33 3.13 -6.18 -6.58
N MET A 34 2.01 -5.42 -6.61
CA MET A 34 1.30 -4.97 -5.42
C MET A 34 -0.11 -5.52 -5.40
N ARG A 35 -0.39 -6.37 -4.43
CA ARG A 35 -1.74 -6.83 -4.18
C ARG A 35 -2.28 -6.14 -2.94
N TRP A 36 -3.20 -5.23 -3.17
CA TRP A 36 -3.88 -4.56 -2.09
C TRP A 36 -5.05 -5.40 -1.60
N LYS A 37 -5.16 -5.49 -0.30
CA LYS A 37 -6.27 -6.16 0.39
C LYS A 37 -6.92 -5.20 1.36
N LEU A 38 -8.23 -5.30 1.53
CA LEU A 38 -8.97 -4.48 2.48
C LEU A 38 -9.91 -5.32 3.35
N LYS A 39 -10.12 -4.85 4.58
CA LYS A 39 -11.08 -5.41 5.51
C LYS A 39 -11.54 -4.36 6.53
N PRO A 40 -12.82 -4.39 7.00
CA PRO A 40 -13.28 -3.51 8.05
C PRO A 40 -12.45 -3.67 9.33
N GLN A 41 -12.05 -2.56 9.94
CA GLN A 41 -11.26 -2.56 11.18
C GLN A 41 -11.97 -3.30 12.31
N ALA A 42 -13.29 -3.19 12.41
CA ALA A 42 -14.07 -3.85 13.43
C ALA A 42 -13.97 -5.40 13.39
N GLU A 43 -13.66 -5.96 12.22
CA GLU A 43 -13.53 -7.41 12.04
C GLU A 43 -12.12 -7.94 12.26
N VAL A 44 -11.13 -7.05 12.26
CA VAL A 44 -9.71 -7.41 12.34
C VAL A 44 -9.11 -6.97 13.68
N GLY A 45 -9.64 -5.88 14.24
CA GLY A 45 -9.11 -5.26 15.44
C GLY A 45 -8.12 -4.13 15.16
N THR A 46 -7.43 -3.69 16.20
CA THR A 46 -6.53 -2.52 16.18
C THR A 46 -5.08 -2.87 16.49
N ASP A 47 -4.75 -4.14 16.61
CA ASP A 47 -3.37 -4.57 16.85
C ASP A 47 -2.54 -4.47 15.57
N VAL A 48 -1.98 -3.28 15.38
CA VAL A 48 -1.14 -2.94 14.22
C VAL A 48 0.06 -3.88 14.09
N LYS A 49 0.65 -4.30 15.23
CA LYS A 49 1.85 -5.13 15.23
C LYS A 49 1.60 -6.47 14.58
N SER A 50 0.53 -7.16 14.96
CA SER A 50 0.17 -8.44 14.33
C SER A 50 -0.23 -8.27 12.87
N LEU A 51 -0.93 -7.17 12.55
CA LEU A 51 -1.35 -6.87 11.17
C LEU A 51 -0.16 -6.59 10.23
N CYS A 52 0.98 -6.15 10.78
CA CYS A 52 2.20 -5.89 10.03
C CYS A 52 3.06 -7.13 9.83
N GLU A 53 2.84 -8.21 10.55
CA GLU A 53 3.69 -9.39 10.47
C GLU A 53 3.76 -9.98 9.05
N ASN A 54 4.97 -10.37 8.66
CA ASN A 54 5.18 -11.09 7.42
C ASN A 54 4.44 -12.43 7.48
N GLY A 55 3.62 -12.71 6.45
CA GLY A 55 2.82 -13.92 6.42
C GLY A 55 1.47 -13.82 7.12
N TYR A 56 1.09 -12.65 7.62
CA TYR A 56 -0.28 -12.45 8.12
C TYR A 56 -1.32 -12.89 7.09
N ASN A 57 -2.26 -13.72 7.51
CA ASN A 57 -3.25 -14.31 6.62
C ASN A 57 -4.31 -13.29 6.20
N VAL A 58 -4.29 -12.93 4.94
CA VAL A 58 -5.25 -12.01 4.30
C VAL A 58 -6.19 -12.71 3.30
N SER A 59 -6.29 -14.03 3.33
CA SER A 59 -7.10 -14.80 2.37
C SER A 59 -8.58 -14.44 2.40
N ALA A 60 -9.09 -14.07 3.58
CA ALA A 60 -10.47 -13.65 3.79
C ALA A 60 -10.69 -12.12 3.59
N TRP A 61 -9.68 -11.41 3.10
CA TRP A 61 -9.77 -9.99 2.80
C TRP A 61 -10.16 -9.77 1.35
N VAL A 62 -10.91 -8.70 1.10
CA VAL A 62 -11.32 -8.30 -0.25
C VAL A 62 -10.14 -7.67 -0.99
N ASP A 63 -10.04 -7.92 -2.30
CA ASP A 63 -9.08 -7.22 -3.14
C ASP A 63 -9.45 -5.74 -3.22
N ALA A 64 -8.48 -4.87 -2.93
CA ALA A 64 -8.69 -3.45 -2.88
C ALA A 64 -8.24 -2.76 -4.17
N VAL A 65 -9.01 -1.79 -4.61
CA VAL A 65 -8.65 -0.86 -5.68
C VAL A 65 -8.01 0.37 -5.07
N VAL A 66 -6.77 0.66 -5.46
CA VAL A 66 -6.00 1.80 -4.96
C VAL A 66 -5.37 2.54 -6.15
N PRO A 67 -5.63 3.84 -6.31
CA PRO A 67 -6.53 4.67 -5.50
C PRO A 67 -8.00 4.32 -5.72
N GLY A 68 -8.80 4.37 -4.67
CA GLY A 68 -10.23 4.07 -4.75
C GLY A 68 -10.89 4.03 -3.37
N THR A 69 -12.20 3.82 -3.36
CA THR A 69 -12.97 3.70 -2.14
C THR A 69 -13.15 2.24 -1.73
N ALA A 70 -13.44 1.98 -0.46
CA ALA A 70 -13.80 0.65 0.02
C ALA A 70 -15.02 0.13 -0.75
N PHE A 71 -16.05 0.95 -0.93
CA PHE A 71 -17.25 0.60 -1.69
C PHE A 71 -16.93 0.14 -3.11
N ASN A 72 -16.09 0.90 -3.85
CA ASN A 72 -15.69 0.52 -5.21
C ASN A 72 -14.98 -0.83 -5.25
N SER A 73 -14.15 -1.11 -4.27
CA SER A 73 -13.48 -2.41 -4.15
C SER A 73 -14.47 -3.56 -3.96
N TYR A 74 -15.51 -3.35 -3.15
CA TYR A 74 -16.59 -4.33 -2.97
C TYR A 74 -17.45 -4.53 -4.22
N VAL A 75 -17.69 -3.46 -5.00
CA VAL A 75 -18.39 -3.56 -6.28
C VAL A 75 -17.58 -4.40 -7.28
N ILE A 76 -16.28 -4.11 -7.41
CA ILE A 76 -15.39 -4.84 -8.33
C ILE A 76 -15.24 -6.30 -7.91
N ALA A 77 -15.23 -6.58 -6.61
CA ALA A 77 -15.22 -7.94 -6.08
C ALA A 77 -16.58 -8.68 -6.24
N GLY A 78 -17.61 -8.02 -6.78
CA GLY A 78 -18.95 -8.60 -6.96
C GLY A 78 -19.73 -8.79 -5.66
N LEU A 79 -19.29 -8.15 -4.57
CA LEU A 79 -19.93 -8.21 -3.25
C LEU A 79 -20.99 -7.12 -3.05
N GLU A 80 -20.99 -6.12 -3.93
CA GLU A 80 -21.98 -5.04 -3.99
C GLU A 80 -22.41 -4.84 -5.44
N LYS A 81 -23.61 -4.30 -5.62
CA LYS A 81 -24.13 -3.96 -6.95
C LYS A 81 -23.50 -2.66 -7.45
N ASP A 82 -23.30 -2.57 -8.78
CA ASP A 82 -22.86 -1.32 -9.39
C ASP A 82 -23.89 -0.21 -9.14
N PRO A 83 -23.50 0.88 -8.46
CA PRO A 83 -24.41 1.98 -8.13
C PRO A 83 -24.88 2.76 -9.37
N ASN A 84 -24.15 2.66 -10.48
CA ASN A 84 -24.47 3.37 -11.72
C ASN A 84 -25.51 2.63 -12.56
N PHE A 85 -25.92 1.44 -12.14
CA PHE A 85 -26.90 0.64 -12.89
C PHE A 85 -28.27 0.66 -12.22
N GLY A 86 -29.28 1.17 -12.93
CA GLY A 86 -30.66 1.23 -12.46
C GLY A 86 -30.82 2.02 -11.17
N ASP A 87 -31.53 1.44 -10.19
CA ASP A 87 -31.83 2.07 -8.89
C ASP A 87 -30.90 1.60 -7.76
N ASN A 88 -29.79 0.99 -8.11
CA ASN A 88 -28.89 0.35 -7.13
C ASN A 88 -28.29 1.35 -6.12
N ILE A 89 -28.11 2.62 -6.53
CA ILE A 89 -27.55 3.67 -5.66
C ILE A 89 -28.40 3.86 -4.40
N HIS A 90 -29.72 3.69 -4.49
CA HIS A 90 -30.63 3.83 -3.36
C HIS A 90 -30.66 2.56 -2.47
N GLN A 91 -30.10 1.46 -2.94
CA GLN A 91 -30.02 0.18 -2.21
C GLN A 91 -28.71 0.03 -1.42
N VAL A 92 -27.76 0.96 -1.58
CA VAL A 92 -26.49 0.92 -0.88
C VAL A 92 -26.66 1.15 0.61
N ASN A 93 -26.23 0.17 1.42
CA ASN A 93 -26.15 0.36 2.87
C ASN A 93 -24.93 1.22 3.22
N ARG A 94 -25.13 2.51 3.44
CA ARG A 94 -24.07 3.47 3.74
C ARG A 94 -23.35 3.16 5.05
N ASP A 95 -24.07 2.68 6.06
CA ASP A 95 -23.50 2.39 7.40
C ASP A 95 -22.41 1.33 7.33
N LYS A 96 -22.46 0.45 6.32
CA LYS A 96 -21.44 -0.55 6.06
C LYS A 96 -20.09 0.09 5.68
N TYR A 97 -20.12 1.27 5.07
CA TYR A 97 -18.94 1.97 4.55
C TYR A 97 -18.56 3.20 5.36
N ASP A 98 -19.42 3.67 6.24
CA ASP A 98 -19.14 4.78 7.16
C ASP A 98 -18.41 4.26 8.41
N ARG A 99 -17.27 3.61 8.16
CA ARG A 99 -16.38 3.02 9.17
C ARG A 99 -14.95 2.95 8.68
N SER A 100 -14.03 2.66 9.59
CA SER A 100 -12.62 2.49 9.27
C SER A 100 -12.35 1.15 8.58
N PHE A 101 -11.47 1.17 7.59
CA PHE A 101 -10.98 -0.01 6.89
C PHE A 101 -9.46 -0.09 6.97
N TRP A 102 -8.95 -1.30 7.15
CA TRP A 102 -7.55 -1.61 6.94
C TRP A 102 -7.29 -1.90 5.47
N TYR A 103 -6.29 -1.23 4.91
CA TYR A 103 -5.72 -1.55 3.60
C TYR A 103 -4.32 -2.10 3.82
N ARG A 104 -4.03 -3.24 3.26
CA ARG A 104 -2.74 -3.89 3.39
C ARG A 104 -2.20 -4.27 2.03
N THR A 105 -0.92 -3.98 1.80
CA THR A 105 -0.15 -4.51 0.68
C THR A 105 1.20 -4.98 1.17
N THR A 106 1.85 -5.83 0.38
CA THR A 106 3.23 -6.25 0.60
C THR A 106 4.07 -5.71 -0.56
N LEU A 107 5.13 -5.01 -0.24
CA LEU A 107 6.06 -4.46 -1.20
C LEU A 107 7.39 -5.20 -1.15
N TYR A 108 7.87 -5.65 -2.30
CA TYR A 108 9.19 -6.24 -2.45
C TYR A 108 10.15 -5.17 -2.97
N LEU A 109 10.95 -4.59 -2.09
CA LEU A 109 12.06 -3.74 -2.47
C LEU A 109 13.30 -4.63 -2.64
N ALA A 110 14.14 -4.31 -3.61
CA ALA A 110 15.22 -5.13 -4.16
C ALA A 110 16.13 -5.88 -3.16
N ASN A 111 16.03 -5.66 -1.87
CA ASN A 111 16.68 -6.42 -0.79
C ASN A 111 15.91 -6.32 0.54
N LEU A 112 14.70 -5.80 0.54
CA LEU A 112 13.88 -5.65 1.74
C LEU A 112 12.45 -6.10 1.45
N HIS A 113 12.00 -7.06 2.23
CA HIS A 113 10.59 -7.45 2.24
C HIS A 113 9.87 -6.61 3.29
N THR A 114 9.08 -5.64 2.86
CA THR A 114 8.37 -4.73 3.76
C THR A 114 6.88 -4.80 3.52
N SER A 115 6.11 -5.02 4.58
CA SER A 115 4.66 -4.96 4.54
C SER A 115 4.19 -3.54 4.89
N PHE A 116 3.30 -3.00 4.09
CA PHE A 116 2.66 -1.72 4.37
C PHE A 116 1.23 -1.93 4.82
N LEU A 117 0.89 -1.31 5.92
CA LEU A 117 -0.45 -1.24 6.44
C LEU A 117 -0.93 0.22 6.43
N CYS A 118 -2.09 0.43 5.85
CA CYS A 118 -2.72 1.74 5.80
C CYS A 118 -4.11 1.64 6.43
N ASN A 119 -4.39 2.52 7.38
CA ASN A 119 -5.74 2.66 7.92
C ASN A 119 -6.38 3.91 7.35
N LEU A 120 -7.47 3.74 6.62
CA LEU A 120 -8.28 4.82 6.09
C LEU A 120 -9.51 4.98 6.98
N ILE A 121 -9.62 6.15 7.62
CA ILE A 121 -10.79 6.56 8.41
C ILE A 121 -11.62 7.50 7.55
N TYR A 122 -12.86 7.12 7.27
CA TYR A 122 -13.84 8.00 6.62
C TYR A 122 -14.69 8.71 7.70
N PRO A 123 -15.14 10.00 7.59
CA PRO A 123 -15.46 10.68 6.35
C PRO A 123 -14.76 12.02 6.05
N THR A 124 -13.71 12.42 6.71
CA THR A 124 -13.08 13.72 6.36
C THR A 124 -11.59 13.70 6.67
N PHE A 125 -10.78 13.67 5.63
CA PHE A 125 -9.32 13.67 5.67
C PHE A 125 -8.69 12.39 6.23
N SER A 126 -8.39 11.53 5.30
CA SER A 126 -7.58 10.33 5.45
C SER A 126 -6.25 10.63 6.14
N ARG A 127 -6.11 10.25 7.39
CA ARG A 127 -4.77 10.01 7.92
C ARG A 127 -4.32 8.67 7.37
N ILE A 128 -3.51 8.71 6.33
CA ILE A 128 -2.75 7.55 5.90
C ILE A 128 -1.65 7.36 6.95
N LEU A 129 -1.84 6.45 7.86
CA LEU A 129 -0.78 5.99 8.73
C LEU A 129 -0.07 4.86 7.99
N LEU A 130 1.04 5.18 7.34
CA LEU A 130 1.93 4.19 6.76
C LEU A 130 2.76 3.60 7.90
N TYR A 131 2.49 2.37 8.25
CA TYR A 131 3.37 1.59 9.11
C TYR A 131 4.32 0.79 8.22
N SER A 132 5.60 1.09 8.32
CA SER A 132 6.68 0.25 7.79
C SER A 132 7.05 -0.74 8.89
N CYS A 133 7.03 -1.98 8.56
CA CYS A 133 7.38 -3.08 9.47
C CYS A 133 8.73 -3.66 9.07
#